data_1e4737563b7169a15a532a22a479faf7
#
_entry.id   1e4737563b7169a15a532a22a479faf7
#
_cell.length_a   1.000
_cell.length_b   1.000
_cell.length_c   1.000
_cell.angle_alpha   90.00
_cell.angle_beta   90.00
_cell.angle_gamma   90.00
#
_symmetry.space_group_name_H-M   'P 1'
#
loop_
_entity.id
_entity.type
_entity.pdbx_description
1 polymer ?
#
loop_
_entity_poly.entity_id
_entity_poly.type
_entity_poly.pdbx_seq_one_letter_code
_entity_poly.pdbx_strand_id
1 'polypeptide(L)'
;MRICLVYDCLFPPPGGGAERWYRNLGERLAADGHEVTYLTLRQWDHGVDPGVEGVDVRIVGPRMPLYVSDASGRRRILPPLVFGIGVLWHLLRHGRRYDAVHTASFPYFSLLAAAAARPLGRYAIVVDWHEVWSGAYWRAYLGRAGGAVGAFVQRLCARVPQRAFCFSRLHAARLRGEGLRGEPTVLTGEYVGSPEAPQPAEARPVVVFAGRHIPEKRVPALLPAFARAREAAPELRMEVYGDGPERPRLLAEIERLGLGDAVAAPGFVAHAQVEDALRSALCMVLPSAREGYGLVVVEAAAAGTPSVVVAGEDNAATELVDDGENGFVAASAAPEDLAAAILRVWEAGPALRDATAAWFGRNARRLSLEHSLETVLAAYGREAVAA
;
A
#
# COMPACT_ATOMS: atom_id res chain seq x y z
N MET A 1 -22.83 -16.20 1.45
CA MET A 1 -21.84 -16.82 2.38
C MET A 1 -21.72 -15.98 3.62
N ARG A 2 -21.25 -16.55 4.73
CA ARG A 2 -20.93 -15.85 5.97
C ARG A 2 -19.42 -15.68 6.06
N ILE A 3 -18.95 -14.44 5.90
CA ILE A 3 -17.53 -14.10 5.74
C ILE A 3 -17.09 -13.30 6.95
N CYS A 4 -15.97 -13.71 7.55
CA CYS A 4 -15.31 -12.98 8.62
C CYS A 4 -14.07 -12.27 8.08
N LEU A 5 -14.12 -10.95 7.93
CA LEU A 5 -12.96 -10.12 7.62
C LEU A 5 -12.19 -9.82 8.89
N VAL A 6 -10.87 -9.93 8.84
CA VAL A 6 -10.02 -9.77 10.03
C VAL A 6 -8.86 -8.84 9.71
N TYR A 7 -8.94 -7.60 10.19
CA TYR A 7 -7.86 -6.62 10.10
C TYR A 7 -7.88 -5.68 11.30
N ASP A 8 -6.73 -5.40 11.89
CA ASP A 8 -6.62 -4.70 13.18
C ASP A 8 -6.88 -3.19 13.11
N CYS A 9 -7.11 -2.66 11.92
CA CYS A 9 -7.45 -1.26 11.67
C CYS A 9 -8.65 -1.14 10.72
N LEU A 10 -9.42 -0.08 10.87
CA LEU A 10 -10.56 0.21 10.00
C LEU A 10 -10.49 1.66 9.53
N PHE A 11 -10.50 1.88 8.22
CA PHE A 11 -10.67 3.21 7.63
C PHE A 11 -12.06 3.79 8.05
N PRO A 12 -12.26 5.10 8.45
CA PRO A 12 -11.57 6.28 7.95
C PRO A 12 -10.52 6.94 8.87
N PRO A 13 -10.18 6.48 10.08
CA PRO A 13 -9.03 7.07 10.74
C PRO A 13 -7.84 7.12 9.78
N PRO A 14 -6.88 8.04 9.94
CA PRO A 14 -5.77 8.17 9.02
C PRO A 14 -5.08 6.83 8.81
N GLY A 15 -5.39 6.20 7.69
CA GLY A 15 -5.03 4.83 7.36
C GLY A 15 -4.29 4.74 6.02
N GLY A 16 -3.67 3.59 5.80
CA GLY A 16 -2.97 3.28 4.55
C GLY A 16 -3.87 2.60 3.50
N GLY A 17 -3.27 2.07 2.45
CA GLY A 17 -3.97 1.34 1.39
C GLY A 17 -4.71 0.10 1.90
N ALA A 18 -4.12 -0.65 2.83
CA ALA A 18 -4.74 -1.87 3.36
C ALA A 18 -6.05 -1.62 4.13
N GLU A 19 -6.13 -0.53 4.93
CA GLU A 19 -7.35 -0.15 5.63
C GLU A 19 -8.47 0.19 4.66
N ARG A 20 -8.13 0.89 3.58
CA ARG A 20 -9.06 1.24 2.50
C ARG A 20 -9.50 -0.01 1.74
N TRP A 21 -8.58 -0.92 1.44
CA TRP A 21 -8.87 -2.21 0.81
C TRP A 21 -9.90 -3.02 1.61
N TYR A 22 -9.65 -3.25 2.91
CA TYR A 22 -10.55 -4.06 3.74
C TYR A 22 -11.94 -3.45 3.92
N ARG A 23 -12.03 -2.12 3.96
CA ARG A 23 -13.32 -1.43 3.98
C ARG A 23 -14.09 -1.66 2.68
N ASN A 24 -13.48 -1.36 1.53
CA ASN A 24 -14.13 -1.56 0.23
C ASN A 24 -14.52 -3.02 0.00
N LEU A 25 -13.65 -3.96 0.40
CA LEU A 25 -13.96 -5.39 0.32
C LEU A 25 -15.18 -5.75 1.17
N GLY A 26 -15.27 -5.25 2.38
CA GLY A 26 -16.40 -5.50 3.28
C GLY A 26 -17.72 -4.97 2.73
N GLU A 27 -17.73 -3.71 2.29
CA GLU A 27 -18.90 -3.05 1.71
C GLU A 27 -19.33 -3.75 0.40
N ARG A 28 -18.38 -4.16 -0.45
CA ARG A 28 -18.68 -4.88 -1.68
C ARG A 28 -19.26 -6.26 -1.42
N LEU A 29 -18.68 -7.04 -0.50
CA LEU A 29 -19.19 -8.35 -0.12
C LEU A 29 -20.63 -8.25 0.44
N ALA A 30 -20.89 -7.23 1.26
CA ALA A 30 -22.23 -6.98 1.78
C ALA A 30 -23.23 -6.60 0.67
N ALA A 31 -22.83 -5.74 -0.27
CA ALA A 31 -23.64 -5.37 -1.43
C ALA A 31 -23.97 -6.57 -2.33
N ASP A 32 -23.07 -7.53 -2.45
CA ASP A 32 -23.27 -8.78 -3.19
C ASP A 32 -24.08 -9.84 -2.40
N GLY A 33 -24.67 -9.45 -1.26
CA GLY A 33 -25.58 -10.29 -0.47
C GLY A 33 -24.88 -11.29 0.46
N HIS A 34 -23.59 -11.09 0.76
CA HIS A 34 -22.91 -11.88 1.79
C HIS A 34 -23.16 -11.31 3.19
N GLU A 35 -23.22 -12.18 4.20
CA GLU A 35 -23.24 -11.78 5.61
C GLU A 35 -21.79 -11.55 6.06
N VAL A 36 -21.42 -10.29 6.31
CA VAL A 36 -20.04 -9.89 6.59
C VAL A 36 -19.89 -9.45 8.04
N THR A 37 -18.97 -10.11 8.76
CA THR A 37 -18.50 -9.69 10.08
C THR A 37 -17.07 -9.18 9.96
N TYR A 38 -16.79 -7.98 10.48
CA TYR A 38 -15.44 -7.38 10.46
C TYR A 38 -14.85 -7.34 11.86
N LEU A 39 -13.79 -8.09 12.12
CA LEU A 39 -13.06 -8.08 13.39
C LEU A 39 -11.92 -7.05 13.35
N THR A 40 -11.93 -6.11 14.30
CA THR A 40 -10.93 -5.04 14.37
C THR A 40 -10.60 -4.63 15.81
N LEU A 41 -9.56 -3.79 15.97
CA LEU A 41 -9.34 -2.98 17.17
C LEU A 41 -10.04 -1.63 17.00
N ARG A 42 -10.46 -1.05 18.12
CA ARG A 42 -11.07 0.28 18.09
C ARG A 42 -10.01 1.36 17.88
N GLN A 43 -10.18 2.21 16.84
CA GLN A 43 -9.38 3.41 16.61
C GLN A 43 -10.18 4.72 16.78
N TRP A 44 -11.51 4.64 16.86
CA TRP A 44 -12.44 5.78 17.03
C TRP A 44 -12.95 5.90 18.47
N ASP A 45 -13.57 7.03 18.80
CA ASP A 45 -14.10 7.30 20.14
C ASP A 45 -15.37 6.49 20.41
N HIS A 46 -15.72 6.36 21.70
CA HIS A 46 -16.94 5.66 22.12
C HIS A 46 -18.17 6.36 21.54
N GLY A 47 -19.13 5.58 21.03
CA GLY A 47 -20.38 6.08 20.47
C GLY A 47 -20.30 6.57 19.02
N VAL A 48 -19.11 6.57 18.42
CA VAL A 48 -18.95 6.85 16.99
C VAL A 48 -19.17 5.55 16.21
N ASP A 49 -20.05 5.60 15.21
CA ASP A 49 -20.23 4.52 14.25
C ASP A 49 -19.07 4.57 13.23
N PRO A 50 -18.35 3.47 12.98
CA PRO A 50 -17.34 3.41 11.94
C PRO A 50 -17.91 3.59 10.51
N GLY A 51 -19.23 3.54 10.36
CA GLY A 51 -19.93 3.84 9.11
C GLY A 51 -19.57 2.89 7.96
N VAL A 52 -19.50 1.59 8.22
CA VAL A 52 -19.27 0.57 7.18
C VAL A 52 -20.61 -0.07 6.82
N GLU A 53 -21.10 0.23 5.63
CA GLU A 53 -22.45 -0.15 5.22
C GLU A 53 -22.59 -1.68 5.07
N GLY A 54 -23.65 -2.24 5.66
CA GLY A 54 -23.97 -3.67 5.55
C GLY A 54 -23.02 -4.62 6.28
N VAL A 55 -22.08 -4.13 7.06
CA VAL A 55 -21.03 -4.92 7.75
C VAL A 55 -21.20 -4.89 9.26
N ASP A 56 -21.23 -6.08 9.90
CA ASP A 56 -21.25 -6.23 11.36
C ASP A 56 -19.82 -6.03 11.92
N VAL A 57 -19.50 -4.81 12.39
CA VAL A 57 -18.18 -4.49 12.93
C VAL A 57 -18.08 -4.91 14.39
N ARG A 58 -17.13 -5.79 14.70
CA ARG A 58 -16.88 -6.31 16.05
C ARG A 58 -15.48 -5.96 16.54
N ILE A 59 -15.43 -5.36 17.72
CA ILE A 59 -14.18 -5.01 18.39
C ILE A 59 -13.72 -6.21 19.21
N VAL A 60 -12.52 -6.73 18.92
CA VAL A 60 -11.95 -7.93 19.55
C VAL A 60 -10.77 -7.64 20.46
N GLY A 61 -10.56 -6.38 20.85
CA GLY A 61 -9.53 -5.98 21.79
C GLY A 61 -9.66 -4.53 22.24
N PRO A 62 -8.89 -4.12 23.25
CA PRO A 62 -8.91 -2.75 23.75
C PRO A 62 -8.35 -1.76 22.72
N ARG A 63 -8.69 -0.47 22.90
CA ARG A 63 -8.04 0.61 22.14
C ARG A 63 -6.55 0.66 22.48
N MET A 64 -5.71 0.54 21.47
CA MET A 64 -4.25 0.56 21.64
C MET A 64 -3.59 1.38 20.53
N PRO A 65 -2.53 2.15 20.82
CA PRO A 65 -1.75 2.82 19.80
C PRO A 65 -0.99 1.78 18.98
N LEU A 66 -1.23 1.75 17.66
CA LEU A 66 -0.63 0.77 16.75
C LEU A 66 0.84 1.06 16.42
N TYR A 67 1.24 2.33 16.46
CA TYR A 67 2.57 2.78 16.11
C TYR A 67 3.31 3.33 17.33
N VAL A 68 4.64 3.28 17.28
CA VAL A 68 5.48 3.94 18.27
C VAL A 68 5.48 5.45 17.96
N SER A 69 5.43 6.26 19.01
CA SER A 69 5.40 7.74 18.88
C SER A 69 6.78 8.38 18.69
N ASP A 70 7.79 7.59 18.31
CA ASP A 70 9.13 8.09 18.01
C ASP A 70 9.31 8.36 16.49
N ALA A 71 10.47 8.92 16.15
CA ALA A 71 10.84 9.22 14.77
C ALA A 71 10.99 7.98 13.86
N SER A 72 10.92 6.76 14.42
CA SER A 72 11.04 5.52 13.64
C SER A 72 9.77 5.15 12.87
N GLY A 73 8.60 5.63 13.31
CA GLY A 73 7.31 5.26 12.74
C GLY A 73 7.01 3.75 12.78
N ARG A 74 7.75 2.99 13.62
CA ARG A 74 7.63 1.53 13.69
C ARG A 74 6.32 1.10 14.33
N ARG A 75 5.80 -0.01 13.86
CA ARG A 75 4.61 -0.62 14.45
C ARG A 75 4.97 -1.29 15.79
N ARG A 76 4.11 -1.14 16.79
CA ARG A 76 4.24 -1.84 18.07
C ARG A 76 3.95 -3.32 17.91
N ILE A 77 4.60 -4.17 18.71
CA ILE A 77 4.39 -5.64 18.67
C ILE A 77 3.18 -6.06 19.53
N LEU A 78 2.95 -5.38 20.65
CA LEU A 78 1.90 -5.76 21.60
C LEU A 78 0.48 -5.65 21.02
N PRO A 79 0.06 -4.57 20.32
CA PRO A 79 -1.29 -4.48 19.77
C PRO A 79 -1.64 -5.62 18.80
N PRO A 80 -0.80 -6.00 17.83
CA PRO A 80 -1.01 -7.17 16.99
C PRO A 80 -1.18 -8.49 17.76
N LEU A 81 -0.41 -8.68 18.82
CA LEU A 81 -0.52 -9.88 19.66
C LEU A 81 -1.87 -9.94 20.40
N VAL A 82 -2.26 -8.82 21.03
CA VAL A 82 -3.56 -8.71 21.71
C VAL A 82 -4.71 -8.90 20.73
N PHE A 83 -4.61 -8.32 19.53
CA PHE A 83 -5.56 -8.53 18.44
C PHE A 83 -5.66 -10.00 18.06
N GLY A 84 -4.52 -10.69 17.85
CA GLY A 84 -4.49 -12.11 17.53
C GLY A 84 -5.17 -12.98 18.60
N ILE A 85 -4.97 -12.67 19.88
CA ILE A 85 -5.65 -13.36 21.01
C ILE A 85 -7.16 -13.10 20.94
N GLY A 86 -7.59 -11.87 20.70
CA GLY A 86 -9.01 -11.52 20.54
C GLY A 86 -9.66 -12.23 19.36
N VAL A 87 -8.98 -12.29 18.21
CA VAL A 87 -9.41 -13.05 17.03
C VAL A 87 -9.53 -14.54 17.34
N LEU A 88 -8.52 -15.14 18.00
CA LEU A 88 -8.56 -16.55 18.41
C LEU A 88 -9.79 -16.85 19.28
N TRP A 89 -10.00 -16.02 20.31
CA TRP A 89 -11.12 -16.17 21.22
C TRP A 89 -12.48 -16.05 20.53
N HIS A 90 -12.60 -15.09 19.61
CA HIS A 90 -13.80 -14.93 18.79
C HIS A 90 -14.04 -16.17 17.90
N LEU A 91 -13.01 -16.63 17.20
CA LEU A 91 -13.13 -17.77 16.27
C LEU A 91 -13.35 -19.11 16.98
N LEU A 92 -12.79 -19.32 18.16
CA LEU A 92 -13.10 -20.52 18.97
C LEU A 92 -14.57 -20.59 19.39
N ARG A 93 -15.23 -19.41 19.61
CA ARG A 93 -16.66 -19.36 19.98
C ARG A 93 -17.60 -19.33 18.80
N HIS A 94 -17.21 -18.66 17.73
CA HIS A 94 -18.10 -18.33 16.62
C HIS A 94 -17.64 -18.86 15.26
N GLY A 95 -16.46 -19.49 15.16
CA GLY A 95 -15.84 -19.90 13.90
C GLY A 95 -16.74 -20.82 13.04
N ARG A 96 -17.56 -21.66 13.66
CA ARG A 96 -18.55 -22.51 12.94
C ARG A 96 -19.64 -21.75 12.20
N ARG A 97 -19.80 -20.46 12.48
CA ARG A 97 -20.77 -19.60 11.81
C ARG A 97 -20.24 -19.06 10.49
N TYR A 98 -18.93 -19.13 10.25
CA TYR A 98 -18.29 -18.59 9.06
C TYR A 98 -18.00 -19.67 8.04
N ASP A 99 -18.21 -19.34 6.78
CA ASP A 99 -17.83 -20.16 5.65
C ASP A 99 -16.36 -19.85 5.25
N ALA A 100 -15.95 -18.58 5.43
CA ALA A 100 -14.59 -18.12 5.19
C ALA A 100 -14.12 -17.11 6.25
N VAL A 101 -12.82 -17.16 6.58
CA VAL A 101 -12.10 -16.14 7.35
C VAL A 101 -11.05 -15.53 6.43
N HIS A 102 -11.21 -14.24 6.12
CA HIS A 102 -10.32 -13.48 5.25
C HIS A 102 -9.51 -12.48 6.08
N THR A 103 -8.21 -12.63 6.12
CA THR A 103 -7.31 -11.84 6.95
C THR A 103 -6.12 -11.30 6.16
N ALA A 104 -5.53 -10.18 6.61
CA ALA A 104 -4.21 -9.80 6.15
C ALA A 104 -3.14 -10.76 6.70
N SER A 105 -2.07 -10.94 5.92
CA SER A 105 -0.89 -11.66 6.41
C SER A 105 -0.26 -10.93 7.60
N PHE A 106 -0.08 -9.62 7.49
CA PHE A 106 0.42 -8.78 8.56
C PHE A 106 -0.74 -8.08 9.29
N PRO A 107 -0.80 -8.13 10.62
CA PRO A 107 0.25 -8.50 11.59
C PRO A 107 0.27 -9.98 12.02
N TYR A 108 0.49 -10.92 11.18
CA TYR A 108 0.67 -12.39 11.32
C TYR A 108 -0.15 -13.12 12.41
N PHE A 109 -0.32 -12.53 13.62
CA PHE A 109 -0.99 -13.20 14.74
C PHE A 109 -2.48 -13.46 14.48
N SER A 110 -3.14 -12.65 13.67
CA SER A 110 -4.52 -12.89 13.22
C SER A 110 -4.61 -14.13 12.32
N LEU A 111 -3.67 -14.28 11.40
CA LEU A 111 -3.58 -15.47 10.55
C LEU A 111 -3.27 -16.74 11.34
N LEU A 112 -2.32 -16.65 12.29
CA LEU A 112 -2.01 -17.79 13.18
C LEU A 112 -3.20 -18.15 14.05
N ALA A 113 -3.95 -17.16 14.55
CA ALA A 113 -5.20 -17.37 15.29
C ALA A 113 -6.27 -18.07 14.44
N ALA A 114 -6.46 -17.60 13.20
CA ALA A 114 -7.38 -18.24 12.26
C ALA A 114 -6.96 -19.70 11.96
N ALA A 115 -5.67 -19.94 11.74
CA ALA A 115 -5.16 -21.28 11.51
C ALA A 115 -5.37 -22.22 12.73
N ALA A 116 -5.14 -21.73 13.95
CA ALA A 116 -5.32 -22.50 15.18
C ALA A 116 -6.78 -22.83 15.47
N ALA A 117 -7.71 -21.93 15.18
CA ALA A 117 -9.15 -22.14 15.41
C ALA A 117 -9.82 -22.94 14.28
N ARG A 118 -9.21 -23.05 13.09
CA ARG A 118 -9.79 -23.70 11.91
C ARG A 118 -10.28 -25.14 12.13
N PRO A 119 -9.58 -26.02 12.86
CA PRO A 119 -10.04 -27.40 13.07
C PRO A 119 -11.43 -27.48 13.74
N LEU A 120 -11.76 -26.48 14.59
CA LEU A 120 -13.06 -26.39 15.24
C LEU A 120 -14.09 -25.63 14.38
N GLY A 121 -13.64 -24.58 13.68
CA GLY A 121 -14.49 -23.70 12.87
C GLY A 121 -14.85 -24.27 11.50
N ARG A 122 -13.93 -25.00 10.86
CA ARG A 122 -14.09 -25.63 9.52
C ARG A 122 -14.29 -24.63 8.37
N TYR A 123 -13.86 -23.39 8.51
CA TYR A 123 -13.93 -22.36 7.49
C TYR A 123 -12.72 -22.42 6.53
N ALA A 124 -12.89 -21.84 5.35
CA ALA A 124 -11.79 -21.54 4.44
C ALA A 124 -10.94 -20.37 4.99
N ILE A 125 -9.62 -20.40 4.76
CA ILE A 125 -8.72 -19.29 5.08
C ILE A 125 -8.31 -18.59 3.80
N VAL A 126 -8.61 -17.29 3.72
CA VAL A 126 -8.21 -16.39 2.63
C VAL A 126 -7.26 -15.36 3.21
N VAL A 127 -6.15 -15.06 2.52
CA VAL A 127 -5.10 -14.19 3.06
C VAL A 127 -4.61 -13.20 2.03
N ASP A 128 -4.65 -11.93 2.39
CA ASP A 128 -4.05 -10.84 1.63
C ASP A 128 -2.61 -10.61 2.07
N TRP A 129 -1.69 -10.82 1.16
CA TRP A 129 -0.27 -10.57 1.33
C TRP A 129 0.09 -9.23 0.66
N HIS A 130 -0.16 -8.13 1.37
CA HIS A 130 0.22 -6.79 0.89
C HIS A 130 1.73 -6.67 0.70
N GLU A 131 2.50 -7.34 1.57
CA GLU A 131 3.96 -7.40 1.49
C GLU A 131 4.47 -8.75 2.02
N VAL A 132 5.54 -9.23 1.41
CA VAL A 132 6.38 -10.33 1.91
C VAL A 132 7.79 -9.77 2.08
N TRP A 133 8.24 -9.64 3.31
CA TRP A 133 9.49 -8.96 3.60
C TRP A 133 10.70 -9.84 3.31
N SER A 134 11.74 -9.24 2.73
CA SER A 134 13.02 -9.91 2.52
C SER A 134 13.74 -10.18 3.85
N GLY A 135 14.60 -11.18 3.87
CA GLY A 135 15.44 -11.45 5.05
C GLY A 135 16.36 -10.27 5.40
N ALA A 136 16.77 -9.48 4.40
CA ALA A 136 17.54 -8.26 4.61
C ALA A 136 16.70 -7.20 5.32
N TYR A 137 15.47 -6.99 4.86
CA TYR A 137 14.55 -6.03 5.48
C TYR A 137 14.16 -6.44 6.91
N TRP A 138 13.89 -7.71 7.16
CA TRP A 138 13.64 -8.22 8.53
C TRP A 138 14.79 -7.89 9.48
N ARG A 139 16.05 -8.09 9.05
CA ARG A 139 17.23 -7.76 9.87
C ARG A 139 17.39 -6.26 10.09
N ALA A 140 17.12 -5.45 9.09
CA ALA A 140 17.19 -4.00 9.21
C ALA A 140 16.10 -3.46 10.16
N TYR A 141 14.91 -4.06 10.15
CA TYR A 141 13.77 -3.60 10.94
C TYR A 141 13.84 -4.02 12.43
N LEU A 142 14.20 -5.27 12.73
CA LEU A 142 14.21 -5.83 14.10
C LEU A 142 15.60 -6.26 14.61
N GLY A 143 16.67 -6.00 13.85
CA GLY A 143 18.00 -6.50 14.18
C GLY A 143 18.16 -8.00 13.85
N ARG A 144 19.35 -8.57 14.12
CA ARG A 144 19.67 -9.94 13.70
C ARG A 144 18.76 -10.99 14.33
N ALA A 145 18.57 -10.96 15.65
CA ALA A 145 17.76 -11.95 16.36
C ALA A 145 16.26 -11.75 16.11
N GLY A 146 15.75 -10.51 16.29
CA GLY A 146 14.34 -10.18 16.03
C GLY A 146 13.96 -10.42 14.58
N GLY A 147 14.85 -10.09 13.64
CA GLY A 147 14.64 -10.34 12.21
C GLY A 147 14.55 -11.83 11.86
N ALA A 148 15.36 -12.68 12.51
CA ALA A 148 15.25 -14.14 12.34
C ALA A 148 13.89 -14.67 12.84
N VAL A 149 13.42 -14.18 13.99
CA VAL A 149 12.09 -14.53 14.53
C VAL A 149 10.99 -14.04 13.58
N GLY A 150 11.05 -12.81 13.11
CA GLY A 150 10.07 -12.26 12.16
C GLY A 150 10.00 -13.06 10.86
N ALA A 151 11.15 -13.38 10.26
CA ALA A 151 11.23 -14.21 9.06
C ALA A 151 10.69 -15.64 9.32
N PHE A 152 10.94 -16.22 10.48
CA PHE A 152 10.39 -17.52 10.87
C PHE A 152 8.86 -17.48 10.97
N VAL A 153 8.31 -16.45 11.63
CA VAL A 153 6.85 -16.26 11.76
C VAL A 153 6.21 -16.05 10.38
N GLN A 154 6.81 -15.23 9.51
CA GLN A 154 6.36 -15.04 8.13
C GLN A 154 6.29 -16.37 7.39
N ARG A 155 7.36 -17.17 7.48
CA ARG A 155 7.42 -18.51 6.85
C ARG A 155 6.40 -19.48 7.42
N LEU A 156 6.14 -19.43 8.73
CA LEU A 156 5.08 -20.23 9.35
C LEU A 156 3.70 -19.85 8.80
N CYS A 157 3.42 -18.56 8.67
CA CYS A 157 2.18 -18.03 8.09
C CYS A 157 2.02 -18.41 6.60
N ALA A 158 3.12 -18.36 5.82
CA ALA A 158 3.09 -18.77 4.41
C ALA A 158 2.70 -20.24 4.22
N ARG A 159 3.07 -21.11 5.16
CA ARG A 159 2.78 -22.54 5.11
C ARG A 159 1.40 -22.95 5.60
N VAL A 160 0.64 -22.03 6.19
CA VAL A 160 -0.76 -22.28 6.51
C VAL A 160 -1.52 -22.59 5.22
N PRO A 161 -2.32 -23.69 5.16
CA PRO A 161 -3.20 -23.94 4.02
C PRO A 161 -4.21 -22.81 3.86
N GLN A 162 -4.06 -22.05 2.78
CA GLN A 162 -4.79 -20.81 2.53
C GLN A 162 -4.97 -20.54 1.04
N ARG A 163 -5.95 -19.72 0.68
CA ARG A 163 -5.98 -19.02 -0.60
C ARG A 163 -5.27 -17.70 -0.41
N ALA A 164 -4.17 -17.48 -1.14
CA ALA A 164 -3.36 -16.28 -1.01
C ALA A 164 -3.59 -15.31 -2.16
N PHE A 165 -3.79 -14.04 -1.83
CA PHE A 165 -3.76 -12.91 -2.74
C PHE A 165 -2.51 -12.08 -2.47
N CYS A 166 -1.84 -11.61 -3.52
CA CYS A 166 -0.70 -10.68 -3.44
C CYS A 166 -0.98 -9.46 -4.31
N PHE A 167 -0.47 -8.30 -3.93
CA PHE A 167 -0.71 -7.05 -4.66
C PHE A 167 0.44 -6.71 -5.65
N SER A 168 1.41 -7.62 -5.79
CA SER A 168 2.48 -7.51 -6.78
C SER A 168 3.05 -8.89 -7.13
N ARG A 169 3.68 -8.97 -8.28
CA ARG A 169 4.42 -10.18 -8.72
C ARG A 169 5.64 -10.44 -7.84
N LEU A 170 6.30 -9.36 -7.37
CA LEU A 170 7.41 -9.42 -6.43
C LEU A 170 7.03 -10.20 -5.17
N HIS A 171 5.92 -9.79 -4.54
CA HIS A 171 5.47 -10.44 -3.30
C HIS A 171 4.90 -11.84 -3.55
N ALA A 172 4.27 -12.09 -4.70
CA ALA A 172 3.85 -13.43 -5.09
C ALA A 172 5.05 -14.38 -5.28
N ALA A 173 6.11 -13.94 -5.94
CA ALA A 173 7.33 -14.73 -6.11
C ALA A 173 8.01 -15.04 -4.76
N ARG A 174 8.11 -14.06 -3.87
CA ARG A 174 8.65 -14.26 -2.51
C ARG A 174 7.81 -15.23 -1.69
N LEU A 175 6.49 -15.08 -1.76
CA LEU A 175 5.58 -15.96 -1.00
C LEU A 175 5.72 -17.42 -1.40
N ARG A 176 5.94 -17.70 -2.70
CA ARG A 176 6.29 -19.06 -3.16
C ARG A 176 7.59 -19.53 -2.51
N GLY A 177 8.61 -18.67 -2.46
CA GLY A 177 9.90 -18.97 -1.82
C GLY A 177 9.80 -19.22 -0.30
N GLU A 178 8.81 -18.64 0.38
CA GLU A 178 8.52 -18.91 1.80
C GLU A 178 7.77 -20.23 2.05
N GLY A 179 7.38 -20.93 0.99
CA GLY A 179 6.77 -22.27 1.05
C GLY A 179 5.25 -22.27 1.07
N LEU A 180 4.62 -21.28 0.43
CA LEU A 180 3.16 -21.32 0.19
C LEU A 180 2.79 -22.60 -0.55
N ARG A 181 1.68 -23.22 -0.14
CA ARG A 181 1.09 -24.34 -0.85
C ARG A 181 0.11 -23.82 -1.89
N GLY A 182 0.36 -24.12 -3.16
CA GLY A 182 -0.43 -23.63 -4.29
C GLY A 182 0.08 -22.28 -4.83
N GLU A 183 -0.64 -21.74 -5.81
CA GLU A 183 -0.26 -20.50 -6.49
C GLU A 183 -0.99 -19.29 -5.89
N PRO A 184 -0.28 -18.21 -5.54
CA PRO A 184 -0.93 -16.98 -5.12
C PRO A 184 -1.56 -16.28 -6.33
N THR A 185 -2.73 -15.69 -6.14
CA THR A 185 -3.36 -14.83 -7.14
C THR A 185 -2.83 -13.41 -6.98
N VAL A 186 -2.36 -12.79 -8.07
CA VAL A 186 -1.91 -11.39 -8.05
C VAL A 186 -3.09 -10.47 -8.34
N LEU A 187 -3.42 -9.61 -7.37
CA LEU A 187 -4.38 -8.52 -7.51
C LEU A 187 -3.61 -7.29 -7.98
N THR A 188 -3.91 -6.81 -9.18
CA THR A 188 -3.15 -5.71 -9.79
C THR A 188 -3.82 -4.35 -9.62
N GLY A 189 -5.01 -4.27 -9.01
CA GLY A 189 -5.81 -3.07 -8.93
C GLY A 189 -6.16 -2.64 -7.51
N GLU A 190 -5.79 -1.41 -7.17
CA GLU A 190 -6.23 -0.71 -5.95
C GLU A 190 -6.78 0.69 -6.25
N TYR A 191 -6.81 1.08 -7.51
CA TYR A 191 -7.24 2.41 -7.92
C TYR A 191 -8.77 2.57 -7.86
N VAL A 192 -9.20 3.64 -7.18
CA VAL A 192 -10.61 4.05 -7.03
C VAL A 192 -10.82 5.36 -7.78
N GLY A 193 -11.05 5.32 -9.06
CA GLY A 193 -11.28 6.51 -9.88
C GLY A 193 -11.83 6.13 -11.25
N SER A 194 -11.92 7.10 -12.15
CA SER A 194 -12.41 6.83 -13.51
C SER A 194 -11.47 5.85 -14.23
N PRO A 195 -12.01 4.80 -14.86
CA PRO A 195 -11.24 3.90 -15.71
C PRO A 195 -10.96 4.48 -17.10
N GLU A 196 -11.38 5.71 -17.38
CA GLU A 196 -11.18 6.36 -18.66
C GLU A 196 -9.75 6.90 -18.79
N ALA A 197 -9.23 6.92 -20.03
CA ALA A 197 -7.95 7.56 -20.29
C ALA A 197 -8.05 9.06 -19.97
N PRO A 198 -7.13 9.63 -19.18
CA PRO A 198 -7.17 11.03 -18.86
C PRO A 198 -6.88 11.88 -20.11
N GLN A 199 -7.41 13.10 -20.12
CA GLN A 199 -6.93 14.13 -21.04
C GLN A 199 -5.76 14.85 -20.36
N PRO A 200 -4.51 14.69 -20.83
CA PRO A 200 -3.38 15.33 -20.19
C PRO A 200 -3.50 16.86 -20.19
N ALA A 201 -3.40 17.46 -19.01
CA ALA A 201 -3.28 18.91 -18.91
C ALA A 201 -1.86 19.35 -19.30
N GLU A 202 -1.69 20.63 -19.65
CA GLU A 202 -0.36 21.21 -19.82
C GLU A 202 0.46 21.05 -18.54
N ALA A 203 1.68 20.52 -18.68
CA ALA A 203 2.54 20.28 -17.54
C ALA A 203 3.15 21.61 -17.03
N ARG A 204 3.03 21.87 -15.74
CA ARG A 204 3.86 22.85 -15.05
C ARG A 204 5.23 22.22 -14.75
N PRO A 205 6.32 23.00 -14.62
CA PRO A 205 7.64 22.48 -14.27
C PRO A 205 7.70 22.11 -12.78
N VAL A 206 6.78 21.26 -12.32
CA VAL A 206 6.61 20.86 -10.91
C VAL A 206 6.81 19.38 -10.75
N VAL A 207 7.77 19.00 -9.91
CA VAL A 207 7.98 17.62 -9.45
C VAL A 207 7.15 17.40 -8.21
N VAL A 208 6.32 16.36 -8.15
CA VAL A 208 5.42 16.07 -7.03
C VAL A 208 5.85 14.82 -6.29
N PHE A 209 5.85 14.87 -4.97
CA PHE A 209 5.83 13.71 -4.10
C PHE A 209 4.55 13.73 -3.26
N ALA A 210 3.89 12.59 -3.11
CA ALA A 210 2.74 12.44 -2.21
C ALA A 210 2.83 11.12 -1.43
N GLY A 211 2.82 11.21 -0.10
CA GLY A 211 2.88 10.04 0.76
C GLY A 211 3.32 10.32 2.19
N ARG A 212 3.33 9.28 3.02
CA ARG A 212 3.81 9.40 4.40
C ARG A 212 5.31 9.70 4.43
N HIS A 213 5.74 10.61 5.31
CA HIS A 213 7.17 10.91 5.50
C HIS A 213 7.79 9.93 6.50
N ILE A 214 7.94 8.67 6.09
CA ILE A 214 8.57 7.59 6.85
C ILE A 214 9.90 7.18 6.21
N PRO A 215 10.81 6.53 6.95
CA PRO A 215 12.14 6.18 6.44
C PRO A 215 12.13 5.38 5.14
N GLU A 216 11.18 4.48 4.96
CA GLU A 216 11.03 3.66 3.75
C GLU A 216 10.73 4.48 2.49
N LYS A 217 10.07 5.63 2.65
CA LYS A 217 9.74 6.54 1.53
C LYS A 217 10.92 7.43 1.10
N ARG A 218 11.97 7.54 1.92
CA ARG A 218 13.20 8.30 1.63
C ARG A 218 12.97 9.74 1.15
N VAL A 219 11.93 10.40 1.67
CA VAL A 219 11.52 11.74 1.19
C VAL A 219 12.68 12.76 1.20
N PRO A 220 13.55 12.84 2.25
CA PRO A 220 14.69 13.76 2.25
C PRO A 220 15.70 13.50 1.12
N ALA A 221 15.78 12.28 0.56
CA ALA A 221 16.69 11.97 -0.55
C ALA A 221 16.29 12.66 -1.87
N LEU A 222 15.05 13.13 -1.99
CA LEU A 222 14.58 13.89 -3.16
C LEU A 222 15.31 15.24 -3.29
N LEU A 223 15.64 15.90 -2.18
CA LEU A 223 16.11 17.27 -2.21
C LEU A 223 17.49 17.45 -2.86
N PRO A 224 18.51 16.63 -2.56
CA PRO A 224 19.78 16.70 -3.29
C PRO A 224 19.62 16.36 -4.78
N ALA A 225 18.77 15.41 -5.12
CA ALA A 225 18.48 15.06 -6.51
C ALA A 225 17.77 16.21 -7.25
N PHE A 226 16.80 16.84 -6.60
CA PHE A 226 16.08 17.97 -7.14
C PHE A 226 17.00 19.20 -7.32
N ALA A 227 17.85 19.51 -6.33
CA ALA A 227 18.84 20.57 -6.46
C ALA A 227 19.73 20.36 -7.70
N ARG A 228 20.19 19.13 -7.91
CA ARG A 228 21.01 18.76 -9.08
C ARG A 228 20.23 18.85 -10.40
N ALA A 229 18.97 18.42 -10.44
CA ALA A 229 18.14 18.58 -11.63
C ALA A 229 17.91 20.05 -12.00
N ARG A 230 17.81 20.95 -11.00
CA ARG A 230 17.68 22.40 -11.22
C ARG A 230 18.93 23.06 -11.79
N GLU A 231 20.11 22.46 -11.68
CA GLU A 231 21.31 22.97 -12.36
C GLU A 231 21.11 23.00 -13.88
N ALA A 232 20.39 22.00 -14.44
CA ALA A 232 20.08 21.92 -15.86
C ALA A 232 18.72 22.52 -16.24
N ALA A 233 17.77 22.56 -15.30
CA ALA A 233 16.41 23.11 -15.50
C ALA A 233 16.02 24.01 -14.30
N PRO A 234 16.50 25.28 -14.25
CA PRO A 234 16.32 26.17 -13.10
C PRO A 234 14.87 26.55 -12.77
N GLU A 235 13.97 26.42 -13.74
CA GLU A 235 12.54 26.66 -13.59
C GLU A 235 11.80 25.57 -12.80
N LEU A 236 12.40 24.41 -12.57
CA LEU A 236 11.79 23.33 -11.82
C LEU A 236 11.39 23.78 -10.40
N ARG A 237 10.22 23.37 -9.99
CA ARG A 237 9.68 23.49 -8.63
C ARG A 237 9.40 22.11 -8.07
N MET A 238 9.24 21.98 -6.76
CA MET A 238 8.86 20.74 -6.13
C MET A 238 7.74 20.97 -5.11
N GLU A 239 6.77 20.07 -5.10
CA GLU A 239 5.71 20.03 -4.11
C GLU A 239 5.74 18.68 -3.38
N VAL A 240 5.89 18.70 -2.04
CA VAL A 240 6.05 17.53 -1.18
C VAL A 240 4.86 17.44 -0.23
N TYR A 241 3.91 16.58 -0.56
CA TYR A 241 2.69 16.37 0.20
C TYR A 241 2.80 15.21 1.17
N GLY A 242 2.20 15.37 2.35
CA GLY A 242 2.15 14.38 3.39
C GLY A 242 2.86 14.78 4.66
N ASP A 243 2.86 13.88 5.64
CA ASP A 243 3.45 14.11 6.95
C ASP A 243 4.03 12.81 7.52
N GLY A 244 4.83 12.93 8.57
CA GLY A 244 5.41 11.80 9.26
C GLY A 244 6.74 12.13 9.95
N PRO A 245 7.38 11.11 10.55
CA PRO A 245 8.59 11.30 11.37
C PRO A 245 9.80 11.87 10.62
N GLU A 246 9.88 11.71 9.29
CA GLU A 246 10.97 12.28 8.47
C GLU A 246 10.72 13.74 8.06
N ARG A 247 9.56 14.34 8.38
CA ARG A 247 9.25 15.72 8.01
C ARG A 247 10.23 16.77 8.58
N PRO A 248 10.62 16.70 9.87
CA PRO A 248 11.60 17.66 10.40
C PRO A 248 12.93 17.60 9.64
N ARG A 249 13.37 16.40 9.25
CA ARG A 249 14.59 16.23 8.45
C ARG A 249 14.43 16.78 7.03
N LEU A 250 13.26 16.59 6.42
CA LEU A 250 12.94 17.19 5.11
C LEU A 250 13.06 18.71 5.15
N LEU A 251 12.44 19.36 6.15
CA LEU A 251 12.45 20.83 6.27
C LEU A 251 13.87 21.36 6.52
N ALA A 252 14.64 20.70 7.40
CA ALA A 252 16.04 21.07 7.64
C ALA A 252 16.90 20.94 6.37
N GLU A 253 16.63 19.95 5.53
CA GLU A 253 17.35 19.75 4.27
C GLU A 253 16.98 20.79 3.21
N ILE A 254 15.71 21.24 3.15
CA ILE A 254 15.29 22.38 2.31
C ILE A 254 16.09 23.63 2.67
N GLU A 255 16.20 23.95 3.96
CA GLU A 255 16.97 25.11 4.45
C GLU A 255 18.46 24.95 4.13
N ARG A 256 19.04 23.78 4.43
CA ARG A 256 20.46 23.49 4.20
C ARG A 256 20.88 23.66 2.74
N LEU A 257 20.00 23.28 1.81
CA LEU A 257 20.26 23.38 0.37
C LEU A 257 19.81 24.71 -0.24
N GLY A 258 19.24 25.64 0.54
CA GLY A 258 18.75 26.90 0.04
C GLY A 258 17.60 26.78 -0.95
N LEU A 259 16.73 25.79 -0.79
CA LEU A 259 15.64 25.47 -1.72
C LEU A 259 14.28 26.08 -1.33
N GLY A 260 14.24 26.97 -0.33
CA GLY A 260 12.98 27.53 0.18
C GLY A 260 12.08 28.17 -0.87
N ASP A 261 12.66 28.79 -1.90
CA ASP A 261 11.90 29.43 -2.98
C ASP A 261 11.42 28.43 -4.06
N ALA A 262 11.94 27.21 -4.06
CA ALA A 262 11.70 26.22 -5.10
C ALA A 262 10.93 24.98 -4.61
N VAL A 263 10.87 24.75 -3.30
CA VAL A 263 10.23 23.57 -2.70
C VAL A 263 9.13 23.98 -1.74
N ALA A 264 7.91 23.56 -2.01
CA ALA A 264 6.78 23.69 -1.09
C ALA A 264 6.53 22.35 -0.38
N ALA A 265 6.44 22.38 0.96
CA ALA A 265 6.13 21.22 1.78
C ALA A 265 4.98 21.54 2.75
N PRO A 266 3.72 21.62 2.26
CA PRO A 266 2.58 22.09 3.06
C PRO A 266 2.17 21.11 4.18
N GLY A 267 2.65 19.87 4.13
CA GLY A 267 2.25 18.84 5.06
C GLY A 267 1.10 17.98 4.53
N PHE A 268 0.27 17.48 5.44
CA PHE A 268 -0.93 16.74 5.06
C PHE A 268 -1.98 17.68 4.47
N VAL A 269 -2.50 17.34 3.30
CA VAL A 269 -3.53 18.09 2.58
C VAL A 269 -4.69 17.18 2.20
N ALA A 270 -5.82 17.76 1.77
CA ALA A 270 -6.95 16.97 1.26
C ALA A 270 -6.56 16.22 -0.03
N HIS A 271 -7.13 15.04 -0.24
CA HIS A 271 -6.83 14.19 -1.40
C HIS A 271 -7.03 14.93 -2.74
N ALA A 272 -8.08 15.70 -2.86
CA ALA A 272 -8.36 16.50 -4.06
C ALA A 272 -7.22 17.47 -4.42
N GLN A 273 -6.50 18.02 -3.43
CA GLN A 273 -5.35 18.90 -3.69
C GLN A 273 -4.16 18.12 -4.27
N VAL A 274 -3.98 16.86 -3.83
CA VAL A 274 -2.95 15.98 -4.41
C VAL A 274 -3.32 15.61 -5.84
N GLU A 275 -4.59 15.28 -6.09
CA GLU A 275 -5.08 14.99 -7.44
C GLU A 275 -4.88 16.18 -8.39
N ASP A 276 -5.20 17.40 -7.95
CA ASP A 276 -5.00 18.61 -8.74
C ASP A 276 -3.52 18.89 -9.02
N ALA A 277 -2.65 18.67 -8.03
CA ALA A 277 -1.22 18.78 -8.20
C ALA A 277 -0.69 17.76 -9.21
N LEU A 278 -1.09 16.51 -9.09
CA LEU A 278 -0.71 15.43 -10.03
C LEU A 278 -1.18 15.76 -11.46
N ARG A 279 -2.40 16.29 -11.63
CA ARG A 279 -2.98 16.57 -12.97
C ARG A 279 -2.11 17.49 -13.82
N SER A 280 -1.40 18.42 -13.21
CA SER A 280 -0.54 19.40 -13.90
C SER A 280 0.96 19.26 -13.59
N ALA A 281 1.38 18.23 -12.88
CA ALA A 281 2.79 18.02 -12.56
C ALA A 281 3.61 17.63 -13.79
N LEU A 282 4.90 17.99 -13.81
CA LEU A 282 5.87 17.44 -14.75
C LEU A 282 6.00 15.92 -14.56
N CYS A 283 6.24 15.51 -13.32
CA CYS A 283 6.26 14.10 -12.92
C CYS A 283 5.92 13.94 -11.43
N MET A 284 5.51 12.74 -11.07
CA MET A 284 5.49 12.25 -9.70
C MET A 284 6.78 11.47 -9.41
N VAL A 285 7.42 11.68 -8.27
CA VAL A 285 8.64 10.95 -7.87
C VAL A 285 8.40 10.16 -6.59
N LEU A 286 8.69 8.85 -6.62
CA LEU A 286 8.56 7.95 -5.50
C LEU A 286 9.90 7.25 -5.21
N PRO A 287 10.78 7.82 -4.34
CA PRO A 287 12.14 7.32 -4.10
C PRO A 287 12.19 6.16 -3.11
N SER A 288 11.08 5.49 -2.90
CA SER A 288 10.89 4.48 -1.87
C SER A 288 11.89 3.34 -1.95
N ALA A 289 12.39 2.93 -0.78
CA ALA A 289 13.18 1.71 -0.64
C ALA A 289 12.30 0.47 -0.69
N ARG A 290 11.03 0.61 -0.27
CA ARG A 290 10.07 -0.49 -0.15
C ARG A 290 8.66 0.02 -0.47
N GLU A 291 7.98 -0.74 -1.31
CA GLU A 291 6.56 -0.57 -1.64
C GLU A 291 5.88 -1.93 -1.78
N GLY A 292 4.70 -2.06 -1.21
CA GLY A 292 3.85 -3.23 -1.44
C GLY A 292 3.17 -3.21 -2.80
N TYR A 293 2.76 -2.02 -3.24
CA TYR A 293 2.09 -1.76 -4.51
C TYR A 293 2.57 -0.45 -5.14
N GLY A 294 2.27 0.70 -4.55
CA GLY A 294 2.62 2.02 -5.08
C GLY A 294 1.43 2.74 -5.70
N LEU A 295 0.30 2.80 -4.99
CA LEU A 295 -0.97 3.38 -5.50
C LEU A 295 -0.80 4.77 -6.12
N VAL A 296 0.06 5.63 -5.54
CA VAL A 296 0.31 6.99 -6.07
C VAL A 296 0.88 6.99 -7.49
N VAL A 297 1.58 5.92 -7.92
CA VAL A 297 2.04 5.75 -9.31
C VAL A 297 0.85 5.58 -10.25
N VAL A 298 -0.15 4.81 -9.81
CA VAL A 298 -1.40 4.63 -10.59
C VAL A 298 -2.21 5.91 -10.60
N GLU A 299 -2.31 6.62 -9.46
CA GLU A 299 -2.99 7.91 -9.36
C GLU A 299 -2.35 8.96 -10.28
N ALA A 300 -1.02 9.00 -10.35
CA ALA A 300 -0.30 9.87 -11.27
C ALA A 300 -0.59 9.51 -12.73
N ALA A 301 -0.53 8.23 -13.10
CA ALA A 301 -0.83 7.76 -14.46
C ALA A 301 -2.29 8.05 -14.85
N ALA A 302 -3.24 7.90 -13.92
CA ALA A 302 -4.65 8.27 -14.10
C ALA A 302 -4.86 9.78 -14.30
N ALA A 303 -3.91 10.61 -13.90
CA ALA A 303 -3.85 12.04 -14.17
C ALA A 303 -3.06 12.38 -15.46
N GLY A 304 -2.55 11.39 -16.19
CA GLY A 304 -1.66 11.58 -17.34
C GLY A 304 -0.26 12.05 -16.96
N THR A 305 0.16 11.87 -15.71
CA THR A 305 1.43 12.33 -15.20
C THR A 305 2.42 11.17 -15.08
N PRO A 306 3.58 11.24 -15.76
CA PRO A 306 4.60 10.21 -15.69
C PRO A 306 5.22 10.11 -14.29
N SER A 307 5.70 8.90 -13.94
CA SER A 307 6.28 8.63 -12.64
C SER A 307 7.76 8.31 -12.72
N VAL A 308 8.53 8.79 -11.75
CA VAL A 308 9.89 8.34 -11.48
C VAL A 308 9.88 7.48 -10.21
N VAL A 309 10.28 6.23 -10.34
CA VAL A 309 10.42 5.29 -9.21
C VAL A 309 11.86 4.79 -9.12
N VAL A 310 12.24 4.19 -8.00
CA VAL A 310 13.60 3.71 -7.77
C VAL A 310 13.66 2.20 -7.85
N ALA A 311 14.64 1.66 -8.58
CA ALA A 311 14.93 0.24 -8.56
C ALA A 311 15.29 -0.22 -7.14
N GLY A 312 14.77 -1.37 -6.72
CA GLY A 312 15.06 -1.90 -5.39
C GLY A 312 14.47 -3.28 -5.17
N GLU A 313 15.18 -4.09 -4.39
CA GLU A 313 14.75 -5.45 -4.07
C GLU A 313 13.34 -5.50 -3.47
N ASP A 314 12.98 -4.51 -2.65
CA ASP A 314 11.71 -4.45 -1.91
C ASP A 314 10.69 -3.47 -2.51
N ASN A 315 10.91 -2.96 -3.73
CA ASN A 315 10.07 -1.93 -4.34
C ASN A 315 9.19 -2.48 -5.47
N ALA A 316 7.97 -2.89 -5.12
CA ALA A 316 6.99 -3.37 -6.10
C ALA A 316 6.42 -2.27 -7.01
N ALA A 317 6.56 -0.97 -6.66
CA ALA A 317 6.08 0.12 -7.51
C ALA A 317 6.76 0.15 -8.89
N THR A 318 7.94 -0.46 -9.04
CA THR A 318 8.60 -0.63 -10.34
C THR A 318 7.79 -1.47 -11.32
N GLU A 319 6.87 -2.32 -10.86
CA GLU A 319 5.96 -3.11 -11.71
C GLU A 319 4.86 -2.27 -12.37
N LEU A 320 4.69 -1.02 -11.92
CA LEU A 320 3.70 -0.08 -12.41
C LEU A 320 4.29 0.94 -13.39
N VAL A 321 5.60 0.86 -13.68
CA VAL A 321 6.29 1.75 -14.59
C VAL A 321 6.90 0.95 -15.73
N ASP A 322 6.43 1.22 -16.94
CA ASP A 322 7.03 0.77 -18.21
C ASP A 322 7.97 1.89 -18.66
N ASP A 323 9.29 1.65 -18.56
CA ASP A 323 10.35 2.67 -18.74
C ASP A 323 10.26 3.33 -20.13
N GLY A 324 10.10 4.64 -20.15
CA GLY A 324 9.92 5.43 -21.37
C GLY A 324 8.47 5.51 -21.88
N GLU A 325 7.51 4.85 -21.27
CA GLU A 325 6.10 4.89 -21.67
C GLU A 325 5.23 5.68 -20.68
N ASN A 326 5.30 5.35 -19.39
CA ASN A 326 4.58 6.08 -18.33
C ASN A 326 5.48 6.60 -17.21
N GLY A 327 6.78 6.64 -17.47
CA GLY A 327 7.78 7.15 -16.53
C GLY A 327 9.13 6.50 -16.71
N PHE A 328 9.95 6.60 -15.66
CA PHE A 328 11.30 6.05 -15.65
C PHE A 328 11.62 5.39 -14.30
N VAL A 329 12.45 4.33 -14.38
CA VAL A 329 12.99 3.65 -13.20
C VAL A 329 14.42 4.13 -12.98
N ALA A 330 14.66 4.94 -11.94
CA ALA A 330 16.00 5.36 -11.53
C ALA A 330 16.77 4.15 -10.96
N ALA A 331 18.07 4.05 -11.28
CA ALA A 331 18.90 2.92 -10.86
C ALA A 331 19.06 2.84 -9.33
N SER A 332 19.06 3.99 -8.64
CA SER A 332 19.11 4.07 -7.19
C SER A 332 18.49 5.38 -6.68
N ALA A 333 18.41 5.53 -5.35
CA ALA A 333 18.02 6.81 -4.72
C ALA A 333 19.20 7.80 -4.59
N ALA A 334 20.33 7.55 -5.22
CA ALA A 334 21.43 8.50 -5.28
C ALA A 334 21.00 9.78 -6.02
N PRO A 335 21.49 10.95 -5.60
CA PRO A 335 21.09 12.21 -6.21
C PRO A 335 21.28 12.25 -7.73
N GLU A 336 22.35 11.61 -8.23
CA GLU A 336 22.67 11.54 -9.65
C GLU A 336 21.62 10.76 -10.43
N ASP A 337 21.25 9.56 -9.96
CA ASP A 337 20.32 8.65 -10.63
C ASP A 337 18.90 9.22 -10.64
N LEU A 338 18.45 9.78 -9.52
CA LEU A 338 17.13 10.43 -9.43
C LEU A 338 17.06 11.70 -10.27
N ALA A 339 18.12 12.56 -10.23
CA ALA A 339 18.17 13.76 -11.04
C ALA A 339 18.14 13.42 -12.54
N ALA A 340 18.93 12.42 -12.96
CA ALA A 340 18.92 11.95 -14.34
C ALA A 340 17.55 11.47 -14.80
N ALA A 341 16.82 10.71 -13.93
CA ALA A 341 15.48 10.25 -14.24
C ALA A 341 14.46 11.41 -14.33
N ILE A 342 14.55 12.41 -13.46
CA ILE A 342 13.70 13.62 -13.53
C ILE A 342 13.99 14.39 -14.83
N LEU A 343 15.26 14.55 -15.21
CA LEU A 343 15.65 15.25 -16.43
C LEU A 343 15.21 14.49 -17.68
N ARG A 344 15.23 13.15 -17.68
CA ARG A 344 14.65 12.36 -18.78
C ARG A 344 13.17 12.67 -18.99
N VAL A 345 12.38 12.87 -17.90
CA VAL A 345 10.98 13.30 -18.04
C VAL A 345 10.90 14.71 -18.61
N TRP A 346 11.75 15.63 -18.13
CA TRP A 346 11.84 17.00 -18.63
C TRP A 346 12.12 17.05 -20.13
N GLU A 347 13.09 16.28 -20.60
CA GLU A 347 13.49 16.21 -22.00
C GLU A 347 12.45 15.52 -22.89
N ALA A 348 11.75 14.51 -22.38
CA ALA A 348 10.68 13.83 -23.09
C ALA A 348 9.44 14.72 -23.32
N GLY A 349 9.21 15.69 -22.46
CA GLY A 349 8.18 16.70 -22.62
C GLY A 349 6.74 16.17 -22.70
N PRO A 350 5.86 16.86 -23.46
CA PRO A 350 4.44 16.50 -23.56
C PRO A 350 4.19 15.10 -24.12
N ALA A 351 5.07 14.61 -25.00
CA ALA A 351 4.90 13.28 -25.62
C ALA A 351 4.86 12.15 -24.59
N LEU A 352 5.63 12.26 -23.48
CA LEU A 352 5.59 11.27 -22.42
C LEU A 352 4.28 11.32 -21.62
N ARG A 353 3.67 12.49 -21.47
CA ARG A 353 2.36 12.63 -20.85
C ARG A 353 1.26 11.98 -21.69
N ASP A 354 1.28 12.18 -22.99
CA ASP A 354 0.35 11.54 -23.92
C ASP A 354 0.51 10.02 -23.90
N ALA A 355 1.76 9.54 -23.90
CA ALA A 355 2.07 8.12 -23.75
C ALA A 355 1.59 7.55 -22.41
N THR A 356 1.78 8.31 -21.29
CA THR A 356 1.28 7.93 -19.95
C THR A 356 -0.24 7.80 -19.92
N ALA A 357 -0.97 8.77 -20.50
CA ALA A 357 -2.42 8.73 -20.58
C ALA A 357 -2.92 7.52 -21.39
N ALA A 358 -2.28 7.27 -22.54
CA ALA A 358 -2.57 6.10 -23.37
C ALA A 358 -2.26 4.79 -22.65
N TRP A 359 -1.13 4.73 -21.91
CA TRP A 359 -0.77 3.58 -21.07
C TRP A 359 -1.84 3.32 -20.00
N PHE A 360 -2.26 4.37 -19.28
CA PHE A 360 -3.33 4.22 -18.28
C PHE A 360 -4.61 3.72 -18.91
N GLY A 361 -5.06 4.29 -20.03
CA GLY A 361 -6.28 3.84 -20.73
C GLY A 361 -6.25 2.35 -21.08
N ARG A 362 -5.11 1.82 -21.54
CA ARG A 362 -4.95 0.38 -21.82
C ARG A 362 -4.94 -0.50 -20.57
N ASN A 363 -4.59 0.05 -19.44
CA ASN A 363 -4.38 -0.69 -18.19
C ASN A 363 -5.45 -0.40 -17.12
N ALA A 364 -6.31 0.60 -17.31
CA ALA A 364 -7.25 1.12 -16.31
C ALA A 364 -8.09 0.02 -15.66
N ARG A 365 -8.64 -0.90 -16.44
CA ARG A 365 -9.44 -2.01 -15.91
C ARG A 365 -8.64 -2.88 -14.96
N ARG A 366 -7.44 -3.32 -15.35
CA ARG A 366 -6.61 -4.20 -14.51
C ARG A 366 -6.10 -3.50 -13.24
N LEU A 367 -5.97 -2.16 -13.29
CA LEU A 367 -5.50 -1.34 -12.17
C LEU A 367 -6.65 -0.91 -11.24
N SER A 368 -7.91 -1.13 -11.63
CA SER A 368 -9.07 -0.75 -10.82
C SER A 368 -9.25 -1.66 -9.62
N LEU A 369 -9.65 -1.08 -8.48
CA LEU A 369 -10.07 -1.81 -7.29
C LEU A 369 -11.19 -2.80 -7.63
N GLU A 370 -12.13 -2.41 -8.49
CA GLU A 370 -13.26 -3.23 -8.92
C GLU A 370 -12.81 -4.57 -9.51
N HIS A 371 -11.81 -4.55 -10.40
CA HIS A 371 -11.25 -5.78 -10.99
C HIS A 371 -10.63 -6.72 -9.94
N SER A 372 -9.95 -6.16 -8.94
CA SER A 372 -9.42 -6.97 -7.83
C SER A 372 -10.52 -7.54 -6.95
N LEU A 373 -11.57 -6.76 -6.67
CA LEU A 373 -12.73 -7.23 -5.93
C LEU A 373 -13.47 -8.35 -6.69
N GLU A 374 -13.72 -8.20 -8.00
CA GLU A 374 -14.28 -9.25 -8.85
C GLU A 374 -13.45 -10.54 -8.78
N THR A 375 -12.12 -10.42 -8.79
CA THR A 375 -11.20 -11.55 -8.69
C THR A 375 -11.33 -12.28 -7.34
N VAL A 376 -11.45 -11.53 -6.25
CA VAL A 376 -11.65 -12.08 -4.90
C VAL A 376 -13.02 -12.75 -4.79
N LEU A 377 -14.09 -12.10 -5.28
CA LEU A 377 -15.45 -12.66 -5.28
C LEU A 377 -15.55 -13.95 -6.07
N ALA A 378 -14.95 -14.00 -7.27
CA ALA A 378 -14.90 -15.22 -8.09
C ALA A 378 -14.16 -16.38 -7.37
N ALA A 379 -13.25 -16.04 -6.47
CA ALA A 379 -12.55 -17.03 -5.65
C ALA A 379 -13.46 -17.63 -4.58
N TYR A 380 -14.30 -16.84 -3.93
CA TYR A 380 -15.31 -17.34 -2.98
C TYR A 380 -16.34 -18.26 -3.66
N GLY A 381 -16.81 -17.88 -4.86
CA GLY A 381 -17.79 -18.68 -5.60
C GLY A 381 -17.29 -20.09 -5.96
N ARG A 382 -16.00 -20.26 -6.22
CA ARG A 382 -15.38 -21.57 -6.52
C ARG A 382 -15.26 -22.48 -5.30
N GLU A 383 -15.16 -21.94 -4.09
CA GLU A 383 -15.11 -22.73 -2.85
C GLU A 383 -16.49 -23.25 -2.44
N ALA A 384 -17.56 -22.51 -2.73
CA ALA A 384 -18.93 -22.96 -2.47
C ALA A 384 -19.34 -24.18 -3.33
N VAL A 385 -18.66 -24.41 -4.47
CA VAL A 385 -18.91 -25.57 -5.36
C VAL A 385 -18.02 -26.76 -5.04
N ALA A 386 -16.92 -26.56 -4.28
CA ALA A 386 -15.93 -27.60 -3.96
C ALA A 386 -16.07 -28.15 -2.52
N ALA A 387 -17.00 -27.62 -1.71
CA ALA A 387 -17.33 -28.05 -0.34
C ALA A 387 -18.66 -28.80 -0.31
#